data_d2185be5014aa4d87df71230a41c46f6
#
_entry.id   d2185be5014aa4d87df71230a41c46f6
#
_cell.length_a   1.000
_cell.length_b   1.000
_cell.length_c   1.000
_cell.angle_alpha   90.00
_cell.angle_beta   90.00
_cell.angle_gamma   90.00
#
_symmetry.space_group_name_H-M   'P 1'
#
loop_
_entity.id
_entity.type
_entity.pdbx_description
1 polymer ?
#
loop_
_entity_poly.entity_id
_entity_poly.type
_entity_poly.pdbx_seq_one_letter_code
_entity_poly.pdbx_strand_id
1 'polypeptide(L)'
;MTGPWPEERTAFLVDDPDAATLGVHRRVLRTSEKQARMALHGARLALAGPSERGPVGGPGWGLYLGLPTVDEELLRFEALERLHKAAESPGEVAALYGREVPPFSGLSHLNSTAAAHISAVCGLTGAMAAYSPFSDAGLTALIDGVLSVAEGENEAALIGAVSPKVHPLLYVQYEELGWNGAVPGEGAAFLLAQRAGDGAPGARLAGYGRAFGAAGEDRAAAIAEAVHAALEAAGTDAAGIGWVLPDSAWSAEAARAQEAALDRVFAGVGQRPAPFTAERATGVLGPAHPLAHTLLALHGLATGRRLAADGGAVREEPLPAPRALVLACGARGQVCAAVLEGAGT
;
A
#
# COMPACT_ATOMS: atom_id res chain seq x y z
N MET A 1 -31.80 2.98 8.01
CA MET A 1 -31.07 3.67 9.09
C MET A 1 -30.67 5.03 8.57
N THR A 2 -31.42 6.07 8.92
CA THR A 2 -31.02 7.45 8.70
C THR A 2 -30.18 7.87 9.92
N GLY A 3 -28.97 7.38 10.02
CA GLY A 3 -28.00 7.92 10.96
C GLY A 3 -27.50 9.27 10.42
N PRO A 4 -27.11 10.21 11.28
CA PRO A 4 -26.56 11.48 10.85
C PRO A 4 -25.17 11.24 10.28
N TRP A 5 -25.11 10.88 9.01
CA TRP A 5 -23.84 11.02 8.28
C TRP A 5 -23.54 12.51 8.21
N PRO A 6 -22.37 12.97 8.62
CA PRO A 6 -21.99 14.35 8.40
C PRO A 6 -22.11 14.62 6.90
N GLU A 7 -22.80 15.69 6.54
CA GLU A 7 -23.12 16.05 5.16
C GLU A 7 -21.88 16.27 4.31
N GLU A 8 -20.72 16.55 4.94
CA GLU A 8 -19.43 16.74 4.26
C GLU A 8 -18.30 16.05 5.04
N ARG A 9 -17.55 15.15 4.40
CA ARG A 9 -16.29 14.60 4.90
C ARG A 9 -15.17 14.87 3.91
N THR A 10 -14.01 15.25 4.41
CA THR A 10 -12.82 15.45 3.58
C THR A 10 -12.25 14.13 3.13
N ALA A 11 -11.88 14.04 1.85
CA ALA A 11 -11.16 12.90 1.27
C ALA A 11 -10.31 13.38 0.09
N PHE A 12 -9.25 12.64 -0.22
CA PHE A 12 -8.48 12.81 -1.45
C PHE A 12 -8.91 11.73 -2.44
N LEU A 13 -9.57 12.13 -3.52
CA LEU A 13 -10.15 11.21 -4.50
C LEU A 13 -9.35 11.22 -5.79
N VAL A 14 -9.34 10.07 -6.46
CA VAL A 14 -8.88 9.96 -7.85
C VAL A 14 -10.05 9.53 -8.74
N ASP A 15 -9.96 9.89 -10.00
CA ASP A 15 -10.94 9.47 -10.99
C ASP A 15 -10.95 7.95 -11.11
N ASP A 16 -12.15 7.39 -11.34
CA ASP A 16 -12.30 5.95 -11.56
C ASP A 16 -11.84 5.60 -12.98
N PRO A 17 -10.75 4.83 -13.15
CA PRO A 17 -10.23 4.52 -14.48
C PRO A 17 -11.25 3.72 -15.31
N ASP A 18 -11.59 4.24 -16.47
CA ASP A 18 -12.48 3.57 -17.42
C ASP A 18 -11.76 2.55 -18.33
N ALA A 19 -12.51 1.84 -19.18
CA ALA A 19 -11.95 0.82 -20.05
C ALA A 19 -10.94 1.39 -21.06
N ALA A 20 -11.11 2.64 -21.50
CA ALA A 20 -10.20 3.28 -22.45
C ALA A 20 -8.87 3.64 -21.78
N THR A 21 -8.92 4.26 -20.60
CA THR A 21 -7.76 4.56 -19.77
C THR A 21 -6.97 3.29 -19.42
N LEU A 22 -7.67 2.22 -19.09
CA LEU A 22 -7.06 0.93 -18.77
C LEU A 22 -6.61 0.16 -20.03
N GLY A 23 -7.08 0.54 -21.21
CA GLY A 23 -6.81 -0.19 -22.46
C GLY A 23 -7.30 -1.65 -22.42
N VAL A 24 -8.43 -1.90 -21.78
CA VAL A 24 -9.00 -3.23 -21.58
C VAL A 24 -10.41 -3.34 -22.17
N HIS A 25 -10.85 -4.58 -22.36
CA HIS A 25 -12.23 -4.80 -22.77
C HIS A 25 -13.19 -4.52 -21.60
N ARG A 26 -14.38 -3.93 -21.88
CA ARG A 26 -15.41 -3.60 -20.88
C ARG A 26 -15.81 -4.76 -19.96
N ARG A 27 -15.58 -6.01 -20.36
CA ARG A 27 -15.84 -7.18 -19.50
C ARG A 27 -15.01 -7.17 -18.21
N VAL A 28 -13.78 -6.64 -18.26
CA VAL A 28 -12.92 -6.52 -17.07
C VAL A 28 -13.58 -5.63 -16.02
N LEU A 29 -14.23 -4.55 -16.44
CA LEU A 29 -14.90 -3.62 -15.50
C LEU A 29 -16.09 -4.24 -14.77
N ARG A 30 -16.72 -5.29 -15.34
CA ARG A 30 -17.88 -5.94 -14.70
C ARG A 30 -17.51 -6.76 -13.47
N THR A 31 -16.26 -7.11 -13.33
CA THR A 31 -15.72 -7.94 -12.24
C THR A 31 -14.65 -7.22 -11.43
N SER A 32 -14.51 -5.89 -11.61
CA SER A 32 -13.52 -5.09 -10.91
C SER A 32 -14.17 -3.91 -10.18
N GLU A 33 -13.89 -3.80 -8.91
CA GLU A 33 -14.19 -2.60 -8.11
C GLU A 33 -13.20 -1.48 -8.42
N LYS A 34 -13.47 -0.25 -7.99
CA LYS A 34 -12.62 0.92 -8.22
C LYS A 34 -11.18 0.66 -7.80
N GLN A 35 -10.96 0.06 -6.63
CA GLN A 35 -9.62 -0.28 -6.15
C GLN A 35 -8.88 -1.24 -7.10
N ALA A 36 -9.55 -2.24 -7.65
CA ALA A 36 -8.94 -3.15 -8.63
C ALA A 36 -8.59 -2.41 -9.94
N ARG A 37 -9.40 -1.45 -10.35
CA ARG A 37 -9.14 -0.60 -11.52
C ARG A 37 -7.97 0.36 -11.29
N MET A 38 -7.90 0.99 -10.10
CA MET A 38 -6.74 1.81 -9.70
C MET A 38 -5.45 0.98 -9.68
N ALA A 39 -5.51 -0.24 -9.12
CA ALA A 39 -4.36 -1.15 -9.10
C ALA A 39 -3.90 -1.51 -10.51
N LEU A 40 -4.82 -1.86 -11.41
CA LEU A 40 -4.50 -2.17 -12.80
C LEU A 40 -3.91 -0.97 -13.54
N HIS A 41 -4.43 0.24 -13.29
CA HIS A 41 -3.88 1.47 -13.86
C HIS A 41 -2.44 1.73 -13.39
N GLY A 42 -2.20 1.65 -12.08
CA GLY A 42 -0.85 1.79 -11.50
C GLY A 42 0.13 0.75 -12.02
N ALA A 43 -0.30 -0.51 -12.14
CA ALA A 43 0.49 -1.59 -12.73
C ALA A 43 0.93 -1.26 -14.16
N ARG A 44 0.00 -0.80 -15.00
CA ARG A 44 0.30 -0.41 -16.37
C ARG A 44 1.24 0.78 -16.48
N LEU A 45 1.08 1.78 -15.61
CA LEU A 45 1.99 2.93 -15.58
C LEU A 45 3.42 2.49 -15.22
N ALA A 46 3.57 1.60 -14.24
CA ALA A 46 4.88 1.07 -13.86
C ALA A 46 5.54 0.26 -15.00
N LEU A 47 4.73 -0.48 -15.76
CA LEU A 47 5.20 -1.28 -16.90
C LEU A 47 5.43 -0.45 -18.17
N ALA A 48 4.83 0.72 -18.30
CA ALA A 48 5.00 1.63 -19.44
C ALA A 48 6.30 2.47 -19.38
N GLY A 49 7.14 2.26 -18.38
CA GLY A 49 8.44 2.94 -18.24
C GLY A 49 9.34 2.80 -19.47
N PRO A 50 10.47 3.53 -19.54
CA PRO A 50 11.26 3.66 -20.76
C PRO A 50 11.64 2.30 -21.34
N SER A 51 11.27 2.10 -22.60
CA SER A 51 11.34 0.85 -23.38
C SER A 51 12.77 0.36 -23.72
N GLU A 52 13.79 0.94 -23.10
CA GLU A 52 15.19 0.55 -23.33
C GLU A 52 15.54 -0.83 -22.75
N ARG A 53 14.66 -1.44 -21.94
CA ARG A 53 14.91 -2.69 -21.22
C ARG A 53 14.22 -3.93 -21.80
N GLY A 54 13.69 -3.85 -23.02
CA GLY A 54 12.99 -4.98 -23.67
C GLY A 54 11.50 -5.08 -23.25
N PRO A 55 10.80 -6.15 -23.66
CA PRO A 55 9.39 -6.34 -23.35
C PRO A 55 9.20 -6.44 -21.83
N VAL A 56 8.34 -5.57 -21.29
CA VAL A 56 8.03 -5.49 -19.88
C VAL A 56 6.84 -6.39 -19.60
N GLY A 57 7.03 -7.41 -18.78
CA GLY A 57 6.06 -8.46 -18.47
C GLY A 57 6.32 -9.75 -19.27
N GLY A 58 5.82 -10.85 -18.78
CA GLY A 58 5.94 -12.14 -19.43
C GLY A 58 6.05 -13.34 -18.48
N PRO A 59 6.30 -14.52 -19.01
CA PRO A 59 6.61 -15.70 -18.20
C PRO A 59 7.83 -15.43 -17.31
N GLY A 60 7.76 -15.86 -16.04
CA GLY A 60 8.83 -15.60 -15.09
C GLY A 60 8.74 -14.25 -14.33
N TRP A 61 7.78 -13.39 -14.70
CA TRP A 61 7.50 -12.18 -13.93
C TRP A 61 6.47 -12.42 -12.84
N GLY A 62 6.85 -12.14 -11.58
CA GLY A 62 6.01 -12.26 -10.41
C GLY A 62 5.10 -11.05 -10.19
N LEU A 63 4.08 -11.23 -9.34
CA LEU A 63 3.15 -10.17 -8.95
C LEU A 63 2.91 -10.22 -7.43
N TYR A 64 3.28 -9.15 -6.73
CA TYR A 64 3.13 -9.02 -5.28
C TYR A 64 2.31 -7.78 -4.95
N LEU A 65 1.16 -7.96 -4.29
CA LEU A 65 0.19 -6.89 -4.08
C LEU A 65 -0.18 -6.70 -2.62
N GLY A 66 -0.16 -5.44 -2.16
CA GLY A 66 -0.84 -4.99 -0.96
C GLY A 66 -2.23 -4.47 -1.31
N LEU A 67 -3.27 -5.10 -0.78
CA LEU A 67 -4.66 -4.79 -1.10
C LEU A 67 -5.45 -4.46 0.16
N PRO A 68 -6.39 -3.50 0.13
CA PRO A 68 -7.30 -3.25 1.24
C PRO A 68 -8.33 -4.38 1.35
N THR A 69 -9.14 -4.36 2.39
CA THR A 69 -10.40 -5.12 2.40
C THR A 69 -11.27 -4.66 1.24
N VAL A 70 -12.00 -5.60 0.68
CA VAL A 70 -13.01 -5.27 -0.34
C VAL A 70 -14.33 -5.08 0.36
N ASP A 71 -14.88 -3.87 0.21
CA ASP A 71 -16.17 -3.52 0.77
C ASP A 71 -17.25 -3.56 -0.31
N GLU A 72 -18.43 -4.01 0.07
CA GLU A 72 -19.56 -3.96 -0.84
C GLU A 72 -19.98 -2.51 -1.15
N GLU A 73 -20.46 -2.29 -2.36
CA GLU A 73 -21.08 -1.01 -2.70
C GLU A 73 -22.38 -0.80 -1.95
N LEU A 74 -22.68 0.44 -1.55
CA LEU A 74 -23.91 0.79 -0.85
C LEU A 74 -25.18 0.29 -1.55
N LEU A 75 -25.21 0.35 -2.88
CA LEU A 75 -26.33 -0.16 -3.67
C LEU A 75 -26.60 -1.65 -3.45
N ARG A 76 -25.55 -2.44 -3.18
CA ARG A 76 -25.67 -3.87 -2.88
C ARG A 76 -26.16 -4.10 -1.45
N PHE A 77 -25.75 -3.27 -0.50
CA PHE A 77 -26.29 -3.32 0.86
C PHE A 77 -27.79 -3.00 0.86
N GLU A 78 -28.25 -1.99 0.12
CA GLU A 78 -29.65 -1.69 -0.03
C GLU A 78 -30.42 -2.84 -0.70
N ALA A 79 -29.83 -3.51 -1.69
CA ALA A 79 -30.41 -4.68 -2.30
C ALA A 79 -30.55 -5.85 -1.30
N LEU A 80 -29.51 -6.11 -0.51
CA LEU A 80 -29.52 -7.13 0.53
C LEU A 80 -30.54 -6.79 1.63
N GLU A 81 -30.66 -5.52 2.03
CA GLU A 81 -31.66 -5.06 3.00
C GLU A 81 -33.09 -5.26 2.46
N ARG A 82 -33.32 -4.94 1.17
CA ARG A 82 -34.62 -5.21 0.51
C ARG A 82 -34.92 -6.72 0.47
N LEU A 83 -33.93 -7.54 0.14
CA LEU A 83 -34.02 -8.99 0.16
C LEU A 83 -34.40 -9.50 1.56
N HIS A 84 -33.73 -9.01 2.58
CA HIS A 84 -34.01 -9.41 3.97
C HIS A 84 -35.39 -9.01 4.44
N LYS A 85 -35.87 -7.83 4.04
CA LYS A 85 -37.22 -7.32 4.45
C LYS A 85 -38.37 -7.91 3.64
N ALA A 86 -38.13 -8.30 2.39
CA ALA A 86 -39.21 -8.72 1.47
C ALA A 86 -39.39 -10.23 1.38
N ALA A 87 -38.45 -11.03 1.90
CA ALA A 87 -38.47 -12.46 1.70
C ALA A 87 -39.25 -13.18 2.79
N GLU A 88 -40.40 -13.76 2.42
CA GLU A 88 -41.19 -14.62 3.29
C GLU A 88 -40.83 -16.11 3.11
N SER A 89 -40.14 -16.46 2.03
CA SER A 89 -39.74 -17.84 1.73
C SER A 89 -38.37 -17.93 1.04
N PRO A 90 -37.67 -19.08 1.15
CA PRO A 90 -36.39 -19.29 0.43
C PRO A 90 -36.50 -19.13 -1.10
N GLY A 91 -37.67 -19.46 -1.68
CA GLY A 91 -37.89 -19.31 -3.13
C GLY A 91 -37.99 -17.84 -3.54
N GLU A 92 -38.58 -16.99 -2.74
CA GLU A 92 -38.64 -15.54 -2.97
C GLU A 92 -37.25 -14.90 -2.80
N VAL A 93 -36.45 -15.32 -1.79
CA VAL A 93 -35.07 -14.89 -1.62
C VAL A 93 -34.27 -15.18 -2.88
N ALA A 94 -34.38 -16.42 -3.41
CA ALA A 94 -33.64 -16.81 -4.61
C ALA A 94 -34.05 -15.98 -5.86
N ALA A 95 -35.35 -15.75 -6.01
CA ALA A 95 -35.92 -14.97 -7.13
C ALA A 95 -35.51 -13.48 -7.04
N LEU A 96 -35.53 -12.90 -5.85
CA LEU A 96 -35.09 -11.52 -5.58
C LEU A 96 -33.58 -11.38 -5.76
N TYR A 97 -32.79 -12.31 -5.23
CA TYR A 97 -31.34 -12.33 -5.38
C TYR A 97 -30.94 -12.33 -6.86
N GLY A 98 -31.55 -13.19 -7.68
CA GLY A 98 -31.27 -13.25 -9.11
C GLY A 98 -31.63 -11.97 -9.89
N ARG A 99 -32.50 -11.09 -9.33
CA ARG A 99 -32.85 -9.79 -9.96
C ARG A 99 -32.01 -8.64 -9.43
N GLU A 100 -31.72 -8.62 -8.15
CA GLU A 100 -31.11 -7.48 -7.46
C GLU A 100 -29.59 -7.56 -7.41
N VAL A 101 -29.01 -8.78 -7.41
CA VAL A 101 -27.57 -8.97 -7.34
C VAL A 101 -26.99 -9.20 -8.74
N PRO A 102 -26.09 -8.34 -9.22
CA PRO A 102 -25.48 -8.51 -10.54
C PRO A 102 -24.77 -9.86 -10.67
N PRO A 103 -24.82 -10.51 -11.85
CA PRO A 103 -24.00 -11.67 -12.12
C PRO A 103 -22.52 -11.35 -11.88
N PHE A 104 -21.77 -12.28 -11.29
CA PHE A 104 -20.35 -12.12 -10.97
C PHE A 104 -20.02 -11.13 -9.84
N SER A 105 -21.02 -10.60 -9.11
CA SER A 105 -20.74 -9.72 -7.97
C SER A 105 -19.77 -10.34 -6.96
N GLY A 106 -19.85 -11.66 -6.73
CA GLY A 106 -18.91 -12.36 -5.87
C GLY A 106 -17.45 -12.28 -6.32
N LEU A 107 -17.18 -12.11 -7.61
CA LEU A 107 -15.80 -11.96 -8.11
C LEU A 107 -15.23 -10.57 -7.80
N SER A 108 -16.04 -9.53 -7.82
CA SER A 108 -15.59 -8.18 -7.51
C SER A 108 -15.20 -8.00 -6.03
N HIS A 109 -15.68 -8.88 -5.14
CA HIS A 109 -15.37 -8.87 -3.72
C HIS A 109 -14.10 -9.66 -3.34
N LEU A 110 -13.47 -10.32 -4.30
CA LEU A 110 -12.25 -11.08 -4.04
C LEU A 110 -11.01 -10.22 -4.32
N ASN A 111 -10.14 -10.05 -3.34
CA ASN A 111 -8.84 -9.41 -3.54
C ASN A 111 -8.02 -10.08 -4.65
N SER A 112 -8.12 -11.40 -4.78
CA SER A 112 -7.49 -12.17 -5.86
C SER A 112 -7.94 -11.74 -7.26
N THR A 113 -9.12 -11.14 -7.42
CA THR A 113 -9.60 -10.65 -8.72
C THR A 113 -8.74 -9.49 -9.23
N ALA A 114 -8.29 -8.59 -8.35
CA ALA A 114 -7.35 -7.53 -8.74
C ALA A 114 -6.04 -8.13 -9.28
N ALA A 115 -5.47 -9.12 -8.57
CA ALA A 115 -4.27 -9.82 -9.01
C ALA A 115 -4.50 -10.55 -10.35
N ALA A 116 -5.63 -11.23 -10.51
CA ALA A 116 -5.99 -11.94 -11.74
C ALA A 116 -6.11 -10.99 -12.95
N HIS A 117 -6.73 -9.81 -12.75
CA HIS A 117 -6.84 -8.82 -13.83
C HIS A 117 -5.47 -8.26 -14.23
N ILE A 118 -4.62 -7.91 -13.25
CA ILE A 118 -3.26 -7.42 -13.54
C ILE A 118 -2.46 -8.49 -14.25
N SER A 119 -2.44 -9.73 -13.72
CA SER A 119 -1.74 -10.85 -14.34
C SER A 119 -2.19 -11.09 -15.78
N ALA A 120 -3.50 -11.18 -16.02
CA ALA A 120 -4.05 -11.45 -17.35
C ALA A 120 -3.78 -10.31 -18.34
N VAL A 121 -3.90 -9.05 -17.91
CA VAL A 121 -3.73 -7.88 -18.79
C VAL A 121 -2.25 -7.60 -19.08
N CYS A 122 -1.39 -7.81 -18.09
CA CYS A 122 0.06 -7.53 -18.18
C CYS A 122 0.88 -8.77 -18.57
N GLY A 123 0.26 -9.94 -18.71
CA GLY A 123 0.95 -11.18 -19.11
C GLY A 123 1.90 -11.74 -18.04
N LEU A 124 1.64 -11.51 -16.76
CA LEU A 124 2.47 -11.96 -15.65
C LEU A 124 2.06 -13.38 -15.27
N THR A 125 3.00 -14.33 -15.28
CA THR A 125 2.71 -15.76 -14.99
C THR A 125 3.70 -16.39 -14.01
N GLY A 126 4.56 -15.60 -13.37
CA GLY A 126 5.43 -16.03 -12.29
C GLY A 126 4.68 -16.22 -10.96
N ALA A 127 5.42 -16.37 -9.88
CA ALA A 127 4.84 -16.48 -8.54
C ALA A 127 4.07 -15.21 -8.17
N MET A 128 2.93 -15.39 -7.50
CA MET A 128 2.04 -14.29 -7.11
C MET A 128 1.61 -14.40 -5.66
N ALA A 129 1.54 -13.23 -4.98
CA ALA A 129 0.97 -13.13 -3.65
C ALA A 129 0.15 -11.85 -3.50
N ALA A 130 -0.89 -11.91 -2.67
CA ALA A 130 -1.71 -10.76 -2.30
C ALA A 130 -1.85 -10.72 -0.78
N TYR A 131 -1.52 -9.58 -0.20
CA TYR A 131 -1.55 -9.31 1.23
C TYR A 131 -2.63 -8.29 1.55
N SER A 132 -3.22 -8.35 2.72
CA SER A 132 -4.36 -7.51 3.12
C SER A 132 -4.47 -7.47 4.65
N PRO A 133 -5.10 -6.48 5.27
CA PRO A 133 -5.76 -5.32 4.64
C PRO A 133 -5.10 -3.96 4.90
N PHE A 134 -4.04 -3.87 5.75
CA PHE A 134 -3.50 -2.60 6.23
C PHE A 134 -2.19 -2.22 5.52
N SER A 135 -1.53 -1.17 6.01
CA SER A 135 -0.28 -0.67 5.44
C SER A 135 0.85 -1.71 5.43
N ASP A 136 0.93 -2.57 6.44
CA ASP A 136 1.89 -3.68 6.48
C ASP A 136 1.79 -4.59 5.25
N ALA A 137 0.60 -4.74 4.66
CA ALA A 137 0.40 -5.51 3.44
C ALA A 137 1.22 -4.96 2.25
N GLY A 138 1.29 -3.63 2.09
CA GLY A 138 2.09 -3.01 1.03
C GLY A 138 3.58 -3.24 1.21
N LEU A 139 4.09 -3.07 2.43
CA LEU A 139 5.52 -3.27 2.68
C LEU A 139 5.90 -4.76 2.67
N THR A 140 4.99 -5.66 3.08
CA THR A 140 5.16 -7.10 2.91
C THR A 140 5.25 -7.49 1.43
N ALA A 141 4.39 -6.92 0.58
CA ALA A 141 4.47 -7.13 -0.87
C ALA A 141 5.82 -6.69 -1.45
N LEU A 142 6.36 -5.55 -0.96
CA LEU A 142 7.70 -5.10 -1.36
C LEU A 142 8.78 -6.09 -0.97
N ILE A 143 8.81 -6.49 0.30
CA ILE A 143 9.84 -7.38 0.84
C ILE A 143 9.80 -8.72 0.10
N ASP A 144 8.65 -9.37 0.03
CA ASP A 144 8.52 -10.71 -0.55
C ASP A 144 8.72 -10.69 -2.08
N GLY A 145 8.27 -9.62 -2.76
CA GLY A 145 8.52 -9.43 -4.18
C GLY A 145 10.01 -9.26 -4.51
N VAL A 146 10.76 -8.51 -3.69
CA VAL A 146 12.21 -8.38 -3.85
C VAL A 146 12.92 -9.69 -3.54
N LEU A 147 12.53 -10.39 -2.48
CA LEU A 147 13.10 -11.68 -2.10
C LEU A 147 12.88 -12.74 -3.18
N SER A 148 11.69 -12.81 -3.78
CA SER A 148 11.41 -13.78 -4.85
C SER A 148 12.34 -13.63 -6.06
N VAL A 149 12.74 -12.39 -6.37
CA VAL A 149 13.73 -12.11 -7.42
C VAL A 149 15.15 -12.47 -6.95
N ALA A 150 15.50 -12.12 -5.71
CA ALA A 150 16.82 -12.42 -5.15
C ALA A 150 17.08 -13.93 -5.05
N GLU A 151 16.08 -14.69 -4.66
CA GLU A 151 16.11 -16.16 -4.54
C GLU A 151 15.97 -16.88 -5.88
N GLY A 152 15.59 -16.17 -6.93
CA GLY A 152 15.48 -16.71 -8.29
C GLY A 152 14.16 -17.43 -8.58
N GLU A 153 13.14 -17.23 -7.73
CA GLU A 153 11.80 -17.71 -7.99
C GLU A 153 11.17 -16.98 -9.19
N ASN A 154 11.44 -15.67 -9.28
CA ASN A 154 11.05 -14.84 -10.41
C ASN A 154 12.26 -14.17 -11.06
N GLU A 155 12.19 -13.92 -12.37
CA GLU A 155 13.19 -13.11 -13.10
C GLU A 155 13.06 -11.63 -12.76
N ALA A 156 11.83 -11.18 -12.59
CA ALA A 156 11.45 -9.85 -12.15
C ALA A 156 10.12 -9.91 -11.40
N ALA A 157 9.81 -8.91 -10.60
CA ALA A 157 8.53 -8.80 -9.92
C ALA A 157 7.91 -7.42 -10.10
N LEU A 158 6.64 -7.39 -10.48
CA LEU A 158 5.79 -6.22 -10.34
C LEU A 158 5.25 -6.20 -8.91
N ILE A 159 5.58 -5.16 -8.18
CA ILE A 159 5.21 -4.98 -6.80
C ILE A 159 4.30 -3.77 -6.72
N GLY A 160 3.15 -3.90 -6.08
CA GLY A 160 2.21 -2.81 -6.00
C GLY A 160 1.33 -2.84 -4.77
N ALA A 161 0.71 -1.71 -4.50
CA ALA A 161 -0.36 -1.64 -3.54
C ALA A 161 -1.38 -0.57 -3.94
N VAL A 162 -2.60 -0.75 -3.47
CA VAL A 162 -3.71 0.17 -3.73
C VAL A 162 -4.41 0.52 -2.43
N SER A 163 -4.90 1.75 -2.35
CA SER A 163 -5.73 2.21 -1.25
C SER A 163 -7.13 1.61 -1.29
N PRO A 164 -7.87 1.64 -0.18
CA PRO A 164 -9.32 1.46 -0.24
C PRO A 164 -9.96 2.49 -1.18
N LYS A 165 -11.07 2.13 -1.81
CA LYS A 165 -11.97 3.13 -2.40
C LYS A 165 -12.63 3.92 -1.27
N VAL A 166 -12.77 5.22 -1.43
CA VAL A 166 -13.46 6.06 -0.45
C VAL A 166 -14.96 5.98 -0.64
N HIS A 167 -15.64 5.52 0.40
CA HIS A 167 -17.11 5.43 0.46
C HIS A 167 -17.57 5.50 1.93
N PRO A 168 -18.86 5.70 2.22
CA PRO A 168 -19.32 5.90 3.59
C PRO A 168 -18.93 4.80 4.59
N LEU A 169 -18.91 3.52 4.18
CA LEU A 169 -18.52 2.41 5.05
C LEU A 169 -17.05 2.46 5.47
N LEU A 170 -16.16 3.05 4.68
CA LEU A 170 -14.76 3.22 5.05
C LEU A 170 -14.62 4.10 6.30
N TYR A 171 -15.45 5.13 6.42
CA TYR A 171 -15.45 5.98 7.62
C TYR A 171 -15.96 5.24 8.85
N VAL A 172 -16.94 4.34 8.70
CA VAL A 172 -17.39 3.46 9.80
C VAL A 172 -16.26 2.56 10.25
N GLN A 173 -15.56 1.93 9.31
CA GLN A 173 -14.40 1.09 9.62
C GLN A 173 -13.29 1.88 10.32
N TYR A 174 -13.03 3.11 9.88
CA TYR A 174 -12.05 3.98 10.53
C TYR A 174 -12.47 4.34 11.97
N GLU A 175 -13.74 4.61 12.20
CA GLU A 175 -14.29 4.86 13.54
C GLU A 175 -14.16 3.62 14.44
N GLU A 176 -14.49 2.42 13.93
CA GLU A 176 -14.33 1.14 14.65
C GLU A 176 -12.86 0.84 15.00
N LEU A 177 -11.92 1.25 14.15
CA LEU A 177 -10.48 1.13 14.39
C LEU A 177 -9.91 2.24 15.28
N GLY A 178 -10.73 3.20 15.72
CA GLY A 178 -10.29 4.36 16.49
C GLY A 178 -9.52 5.40 15.67
N TRP A 179 -9.67 5.39 14.35
CA TRP A 179 -9.00 6.32 13.42
C TRP A 179 -9.76 7.65 13.29
N ASN A 180 -10.17 8.18 14.41
CA ASN A 180 -10.96 9.41 14.45
C ASN A 180 -10.14 10.60 13.92
N GLY A 181 -10.66 11.22 12.87
CA GLY A 181 -10.02 12.36 12.21
C GLY A 181 -9.04 11.99 11.10
N ALA A 182 -8.80 10.70 10.82
CA ALA A 182 -8.05 10.28 9.63
C ALA A 182 -8.79 10.70 8.36
N VAL A 183 -8.09 11.33 7.44
CA VAL A 183 -8.61 11.73 6.14
C VAL A 183 -8.24 10.64 5.13
N PRO A 184 -9.20 9.88 4.59
CA PRO A 184 -8.87 8.86 3.62
C PRO A 184 -8.42 9.44 2.29
N GLY A 185 -7.56 8.69 1.60
CA GLY A 185 -7.11 8.99 0.27
C GLY A 185 -7.19 7.79 -0.67
N GLU A 186 -7.34 8.05 -1.95
CA GLU A 186 -7.31 7.06 -3.01
C GLU A 186 -6.03 7.16 -3.82
N GLY A 187 -5.47 6.02 -4.19
CA GLY A 187 -4.28 5.95 -5.02
C GLY A 187 -3.71 4.54 -5.12
N ALA A 188 -2.75 4.38 -6.01
CA ALA A 188 -1.99 3.15 -6.17
C ALA A 188 -0.50 3.50 -6.36
N ALA A 189 0.37 2.66 -5.81
CA ALA A 189 1.81 2.79 -5.95
C ALA A 189 2.38 1.45 -6.46
N PHE A 190 3.16 1.50 -7.54
CA PHE A 190 3.74 0.32 -8.18
C PHE A 190 5.19 0.56 -8.55
N LEU A 191 6.00 -0.49 -8.45
CA LEU A 191 7.41 -0.49 -8.82
C LEU A 191 7.81 -1.87 -9.39
N LEU A 192 8.99 -1.91 -10.01
CA LEU A 192 9.58 -3.13 -10.52
C LEU A 192 10.81 -3.49 -9.68
N ALA A 193 10.89 -4.77 -9.30
CA ALA A 193 12.11 -5.36 -8.78
C ALA A 193 12.72 -6.26 -9.85
N GLN A 194 14.03 -6.12 -10.04
CA GLN A 194 14.83 -6.90 -10.97
C GLN A 194 16.21 -7.16 -10.35
N ARG A 195 16.90 -8.18 -10.81
CA ARG A 195 18.32 -8.38 -10.42
C ARG A 195 19.13 -7.18 -10.87
N ALA A 196 20.02 -6.74 -10.01
CA ALA A 196 20.96 -5.70 -10.35
C ALA A 196 21.84 -6.14 -11.53
N GLY A 197 21.84 -5.34 -12.61
CA GLY A 197 22.82 -5.46 -13.69
C GLY A 197 23.96 -4.48 -13.47
N ASP A 198 25.09 -4.71 -14.11
CA ASP A 198 26.26 -3.81 -14.05
C ASP A 198 25.85 -2.41 -14.53
N GLY A 199 26.00 -1.42 -13.63
CA GLY A 199 25.71 -0.02 -13.92
C GLY A 199 24.22 0.36 -13.98
N ALA A 200 23.30 -0.50 -13.55
CA ALA A 200 21.88 -0.14 -13.52
C ALA A 200 21.61 0.91 -12.43
N PRO A 201 21.07 2.10 -12.79
CA PRO A 201 20.62 3.05 -11.80
C PRO A 201 19.46 2.45 -11.02
N GLY A 202 19.46 2.60 -9.70
CA GLY A 202 18.39 2.10 -8.86
C GLY A 202 18.74 2.19 -7.38
N ALA A 203 17.87 1.64 -6.59
CA ALA A 203 18.13 1.42 -5.17
C ALA A 203 17.89 -0.06 -4.85
N ARG A 204 18.43 -0.53 -3.75
CA ARG A 204 18.24 -1.88 -3.27
C ARG A 204 17.49 -1.90 -1.94
N LEU A 205 16.75 -2.95 -1.68
CA LEU A 205 16.32 -3.30 -0.33
C LEU A 205 17.56 -3.83 0.42
N ALA A 206 18.12 -2.97 1.26
CA ALA A 206 19.36 -3.32 1.99
C ALA A 206 19.08 -4.20 3.19
N GLY A 207 17.94 -4.02 3.85
CA GLY A 207 17.50 -4.82 4.98
C GLY A 207 16.02 -4.63 5.27
N TYR A 208 15.45 -5.57 5.98
CA TYR A 208 14.07 -5.51 6.43
C TYR A 208 13.91 -6.16 7.81
N GLY A 209 12.84 -5.77 8.52
CA GLY A 209 12.46 -6.37 9.78
C GLY A 209 10.95 -6.45 9.88
N ARG A 210 10.47 -7.47 10.59
CA ARG A 210 9.07 -7.70 10.90
C ARG A 210 8.91 -7.98 12.37
N ALA A 211 7.88 -7.42 12.99
CA ALA A 211 7.52 -7.68 14.38
C ALA A 211 6.00 -7.68 14.53
N PHE A 212 5.54 -8.13 15.66
CA PHE A 212 4.13 -8.13 16.01
C PHE A 212 3.98 -7.70 17.48
N GLY A 213 3.22 -6.63 17.71
CA GLY A 213 2.83 -6.19 19.06
C GLY A 213 1.40 -6.62 19.32
N ALA A 214 1.20 -7.57 20.23
CA ALA A 214 -0.14 -8.01 20.62
C ALA A 214 -0.94 -6.89 21.29
N ALA A 215 -2.26 -7.05 21.37
CA ALA A 215 -3.13 -6.10 22.04
C ALA A 215 -2.74 -6.00 23.53
N GLY A 216 -2.50 -4.77 24.00
CA GLY A 216 -2.03 -4.49 25.38
C GLY A 216 -0.52 -4.50 25.56
N GLU A 217 0.26 -4.85 24.53
CA GLU A 217 1.71 -4.75 24.56
C GLU A 217 2.21 -3.37 24.12
N ASP A 218 3.49 -3.08 24.43
CA ASP A 218 4.14 -1.83 24.02
C ASP A 218 4.37 -1.82 22.49
N ARG A 219 3.44 -1.21 21.76
CA ARG A 219 3.52 -1.06 20.30
C ARG A 219 4.82 -0.38 19.85
N ALA A 220 5.33 0.56 20.63
CA ALA A 220 6.59 1.23 20.32
C ALA A 220 7.77 0.25 20.40
N ALA A 221 7.71 -0.75 21.29
CA ALA A 221 8.74 -1.79 21.36
C ALA A 221 8.74 -2.65 20.09
N ALA A 222 7.59 -3.11 19.64
CA ALA A 222 7.48 -3.89 18.40
C ALA A 222 7.97 -3.10 17.16
N ILE A 223 7.64 -1.80 17.07
CA ILE A 223 8.15 -0.94 16.00
C ILE A 223 9.68 -0.83 16.08
N ALA A 224 10.23 -0.58 17.26
CA ALA A 224 11.67 -0.49 17.47
C ALA A 224 12.38 -1.82 17.12
N GLU A 225 11.80 -2.96 17.50
CA GLU A 225 12.30 -4.29 17.16
C GLU A 225 12.38 -4.49 15.64
N ALA A 226 11.30 -4.21 14.90
CA ALA A 226 11.30 -4.31 13.45
C ALA A 226 12.35 -3.40 12.80
N VAL A 227 12.53 -2.18 13.33
CA VAL A 227 13.55 -1.25 12.81
C VAL A 227 14.96 -1.76 13.10
N HIS A 228 15.23 -2.24 14.33
CA HIS A 228 16.55 -2.80 14.66
C HIS A 228 16.89 -3.99 13.78
N ALA A 229 15.95 -4.91 13.55
CA ALA A 229 16.15 -6.04 12.64
C ALA A 229 16.44 -5.59 11.21
N ALA A 230 15.74 -4.53 10.72
CA ALA A 230 15.99 -3.98 9.40
C ALA A 230 17.39 -3.33 9.29
N LEU A 231 17.83 -2.61 10.31
CA LEU A 231 19.17 -1.99 10.37
C LEU A 231 20.27 -3.06 10.43
N GLU A 232 20.11 -4.08 11.26
CA GLU A 232 21.03 -5.21 11.36
C GLU A 232 21.17 -5.94 10.03
N ALA A 233 20.03 -6.28 9.38
CA ALA A 233 20.03 -6.91 8.06
C ALA A 233 20.66 -6.04 6.98
N ALA A 234 20.57 -4.72 7.10
CA ALA A 234 21.20 -3.76 6.19
C ALA A 234 22.71 -3.53 6.49
N GLY A 235 23.25 -4.11 7.55
CA GLY A 235 24.63 -3.90 7.99
C GLY A 235 24.93 -2.44 8.35
N THR A 236 23.97 -1.73 8.94
CA THR A 236 24.10 -0.31 9.30
C THR A 236 23.52 -0.06 10.69
N ASP A 237 23.79 1.11 11.22
CA ASP A 237 23.14 1.64 12.43
C ASP A 237 22.19 2.81 12.08
N ALA A 238 21.58 3.36 13.10
CA ALA A 238 20.65 4.47 12.94
C ALA A 238 21.33 5.75 12.39
N ALA A 239 22.63 5.95 12.61
CA ALA A 239 23.38 7.09 12.07
C ALA A 239 23.53 7.03 10.55
N GLY A 240 23.47 5.82 9.98
CA GLY A 240 23.51 5.61 8.53
C GLY A 240 22.21 5.93 7.80
N ILE A 241 21.11 6.28 8.50
CA ILE A 241 19.82 6.61 7.90
C ILE A 241 19.72 8.11 7.64
N GLY A 242 19.55 8.49 6.38
CA GLY A 242 19.39 9.89 5.95
C GLY A 242 17.93 10.36 5.87
N TRP A 243 16.98 9.44 5.77
CA TRP A 243 15.55 9.78 5.66
C TRP A 243 14.67 8.75 6.36
N VAL A 244 13.70 9.22 7.13
CA VAL A 244 12.70 8.38 7.81
C VAL A 244 11.32 8.71 7.23
N LEU A 245 10.65 7.68 6.76
CA LEU A 245 9.30 7.73 6.19
C LEU A 245 8.40 6.82 7.06
N PRO A 246 7.80 7.38 8.13
CA PRO A 246 6.93 6.63 9.01
C PRO A 246 5.62 6.24 8.31
N ASP A 247 4.87 5.32 8.89
CA ASP A 247 3.51 5.06 8.43
C ASP A 247 2.57 6.22 8.73
N SER A 248 1.38 6.20 8.13
CA SER A 248 0.33 7.18 8.42
C SER A 248 -0.01 7.20 9.91
N ALA A 249 -0.18 8.40 10.44
CA ALA A 249 -0.58 8.62 11.83
C ALA A 249 -2.12 8.61 11.93
N TRP A 250 -2.74 7.49 11.59
CA TRP A 250 -4.20 7.32 11.57
C TRP A 250 -4.87 7.50 12.95
N SER A 251 -4.10 7.50 14.06
CA SER A 251 -4.57 7.88 15.40
C SER A 251 -3.45 8.55 16.19
N ALA A 252 -3.83 9.32 17.21
CA ALA A 252 -2.86 9.94 18.12
C ALA A 252 -2.03 8.89 18.88
N GLU A 253 -2.58 7.70 19.13
CA GLU A 253 -1.85 6.60 19.75
C GLU A 253 -0.80 6.04 18.80
N ALA A 254 -1.16 5.78 17.53
CA ALA A 254 -0.24 5.31 16.51
C ALA A 254 0.91 6.30 16.28
N ALA A 255 0.60 7.60 16.23
CA ALA A 255 1.61 8.66 16.14
C ALA A 255 2.60 8.62 17.32
N ARG A 256 2.09 8.55 18.56
CA ARG A 256 2.95 8.47 19.75
C ARG A 256 3.79 7.20 19.79
N ALA A 257 3.23 6.05 19.39
CA ALA A 257 3.97 4.79 19.36
C ALA A 257 5.13 4.84 18.34
N GLN A 258 4.89 5.38 17.15
CA GLN A 258 5.95 5.55 16.14
C GLN A 258 7.02 6.53 16.61
N GLU A 259 6.65 7.66 17.17
CA GLU A 259 7.60 8.66 17.69
C GLU A 259 8.44 8.06 18.82
N ALA A 260 7.83 7.40 19.79
CA ALA A 260 8.55 6.74 20.91
C ALA A 260 9.48 5.62 20.42
N ALA A 261 9.11 4.88 19.37
CA ALA A 261 9.97 3.88 18.78
C ALA A 261 11.18 4.51 18.09
N LEU A 262 10.95 5.55 17.31
CA LEU A 262 12.03 6.29 16.63
C LEU A 262 12.96 6.95 17.64
N ASP A 263 12.46 7.49 18.76
CA ASP A 263 13.29 8.02 19.83
C ASP A 263 14.20 6.93 20.45
N ARG A 264 13.69 5.72 20.63
CA ARG A 264 14.49 4.58 21.12
C ARG A 264 15.58 4.18 20.12
N VAL A 265 15.22 4.04 18.84
CA VAL A 265 16.13 3.61 17.78
C VAL A 265 17.24 4.63 17.53
N PHE A 266 16.89 5.92 17.53
CA PHE A 266 17.84 7.00 17.27
C PHE A 266 18.47 7.57 18.56
N ALA A 267 18.30 6.91 19.70
CA ALA A 267 18.96 7.29 20.93
C ALA A 267 20.49 7.30 20.76
N GLY A 268 21.14 8.42 21.05
CA GLY A 268 22.60 8.57 20.87
C GLY A 268 23.06 9.01 19.48
N VAL A 269 22.16 9.12 18.50
CA VAL A 269 22.47 9.74 17.20
C VAL A 269 22.43 11.27 17.36
N GLY A 270 23.50 11.95 16.96
CA GLY A 270 23.65 13.40 17.18
C GLY A 270 22.53 14.24 16.56
N GLN A 271 22.01 13.83 15.42
CA GLN A 271 20.82 14.46 14.78
C GLN A 271 19.97 13.38 14.11
N ARG A 272 18.82 13.08 14.71
CA ARG A 272 17.81 12.21 14.11
C ARG A 272 17.26 12.88 12.83
N PRO A 273 17.15 12.16 11.69
CA PRO A 273 16.45 12.68 10.53
C PRO A 273 14.99 13.00 10.88
N ALA A 274 14.53 14.21 10.53
CA ALA A 274 13.14 14.56 10.71
C ALA A 274 12.25 13.62 9.88
N PRO A 275 11.21 13.01 10.46
CA PRO A 275 10.32 12.14 9.73
C PRO A 275 9.49 12.94 8.71
N PHE A 276 9.23 12.33 7.56
CA PHE A 276 8.38 12.91 6.53
C PHE A 276 7.24 11.95 6.18
N THR A 277 6.02 12.45 6.12
CA THR A 277 4.86 11.73 5.60
C THR A 277 4.16 12.52 4.50
N ALA A 278 3.72 11.82 3.47
CA ALA A 278 2.92 12.39 2.38
C ALA A 278 1.43 12.56 2.75
N GLU A 279 1.00 12.09 3.92
CA GLU A 279 -0.40 12.01 4.35
C GLU A 279 -1.19 13.32 4.19
N ARG A 280 -0.55 14.49 4.43
CA ARG A 280 -1.20 15.79 4.24
C ARG A 280 -1.58 16.08 2.79
N ALA A 281 -0.90 15.47 1.84
CA ALA A 281 -1.13 15.66 0.41
C ALA A 281 -1.96 14.54 -0.22
N THR A 282 -1.97 13.36 0.39
CA THR A 282 -2.57 12.15 -0.19
C THR A 282 -3.72 11.59 0.64
N GLY A 283 -3.83 11.98 1.91
CA GLY A 283 -4.64 11.26 2.88
C GLY A 283 -4.02 9.91 3.27
N VAL A 284 -4.76 9.15 4.05
CA VAL A 284 -4.39 7.79 4.47
C VAL A 284 -4.66 6.83 3.32
N LEU A 285 -3.61 6.25 2.74
CA LEU A 285 -3.71 5.36 1.58
C LEU A 285 -3.76 3.86 1.96
N GLY A 286 -3.81 3.51 3.25
CA GLY A 286 -3.79 2.11 3.69
C GLY A 286 -2.60 1.33 3.11
N PRO A 287 -2.82 0.18 2.45
CA PRO A 287 -1.73 -0.63 1.87
C PRO A 287 -0.83 0.14 0.90
N ALA A 288 -1.35 1.14 0.18
CA ALA A 288 -0.54 1.91 -0.76
C ALA A 288 0.39 2.94 -0.08
N HIS A 289 0.16 3.29 1.19
CA HIS A 289 0.92 4.33 1.87
C HIS A 289 2.44 4.04 1.92
N PRO A 290 2.92 2.88 2.44
CA PRO A 290 4.34 2.60 2.50
C PRO A 290 4.99 2.42 1.12
N LEU A 291 4.25 1.98 0.10
CA LEU A 291 4.78 1.93 -1.26
C LEU A 291 4.88 3.31 -1.89
N ALA A 292 3.96 4.23 -1.61
CA ALA A 292 4.10 5.64 -2.00
C ALA A 292 5.35 6.26 -1.35
N HIS A 293 5.59 5.99 -0.07
CA HIS A 293 6.82 6.39 0.62
C HIS A 293 8.06 5.71 0.04
N THR A 294 7.97 4.44 -0.36
CA THR A 294 9.06 3.75 -1.07
C THR A 294 9.39 4.46 -2.38
N LEU A 295 8.41 4.85 -3.19
CA LEU A 295 8.65 5.60 -4.43
C LEU A 295 9.30 6.96 -4.16
N LEU A 296 8.89 7.69 -3.12
CA LEU A 296 9.56 8.92 -2.69
C LEU A 296 11.01 8.65 -2.27
N ALA A 297 11.25 7.59 -1.49
CA ALA A 297 12.59 7.19 -1.09
C ALA A 297 13.48 6.86 -2.29
N LEU A 298 12.97 6.08 -3.25
CA LEU A 298 13.69 5.75 -4.49
C LEU A 298 14.07 7.00 -5.28
N HIS A 299 13.14 7.95 -5.43
CA HIS A 299 13.43 9.23 -6.07
C HIS A 299 14.48 10.03 -5.30
N GLY A 300 14.35 10.11 -3.98
CA GLY A 300 15.28 10.82 -3.12
C GLY A 300 16.71 10.23 -3.15
N LEU A 301 16.81 8.90 -3.12
CA LEU A 301 18.06 8.19 -3.24
C LEU A 301 18.73 8.39 -4.61
N ALA A 302 17.93 8.44 -5.68
CA ALA A 302 18.44 8.69 -7.03
C ALA A 302 18.90 10.14 -7.26
N THR A 303 18.27 11.10 -6.60
CA THR A 303 18.57 12.53 -6.77
C THR A 303 19.53 13.11 -5.71
N GLY A 304 19.80 12.35 -4.64
CA GLY A 304 20.54 12.85 -3.47
C GLY A 304 19.76 13.90 -2.66
N ARG A 305 18.44 13.93 -2.78
CA ARG A 305 17.55 14.91 -2.14
C ARG A 305 16.42 14.22 -1.39
N ARG A 306 15.90 14.87 -0.35
CA ARG A 306 14.72 14.41 0.39
C ARG A 306 13.69 15.51 0.51
N LEU A 307 12.45 15.14 0.76
CA LEU A 307 11.41 16.07 1.15
C LEU A 307 11.43 16.26 2.67
N ALA A 308 11.29 17.50 3.08
CA ALA A 308 11.15 17.90 4.48
C ALA A 308 9.92 18.81 4.63
N ALA A 309 9.20 18.66 5.74
CA ALA A 309 8.07 19.51 6.07
C ALA A 309 8.50 20.56 7.11
N ASP A 310 8.18 21.84 6.85
CA ASP A 310 8.43 22.93 7.76
C ASP A 310 7.22 23.87 7.77
N GLY A 311 6.55 24.00 8.92
CA GLY A 311 5.41 24.91 9.07
C GLY A 311 4.25 24.72 8.10
N GLY A 312 4.12 23.53 7.48
CA GLY A 312 3.09 23.20 6.49
C GLY A 312 3.56 23.31 5.03
N ALA A 313 4.74 23.87 4.76
CA ALA A 313 5.39 23.85 3.46
C ALA A 313 6.24 22.57 3.29
N VAL A 314 6.30 22.04 2.08
CA VAL A 314 7.20 20.96 1.70
C VAL A 314 8.38 21.55 0.94
N ARG A 315 9.60 21.19 1.35
CA ARG A 315 10.84 21.65 0.70
C ARG A 315 11.72 20.46 0.36
N GLU A 316 12.53 20.61 -0.67
CA GLU A 316 13.59 19.69 -0.97
C GLU A 316 14.89 20.09 -0.25
N GLU A 317 15.50 19.13 0.42
CA GLU A 317 16.77 19.27 1.11
C GLU A 317 17.76 18.21 0.64
N PRO A 318 19.09 18.43 0.80
CA PRO A 318 20.06 17.37 0.56
C PRO A 318 19.78 16.15 1.43
N LEU A 319 19.96 14.95 0.86
CA LEU A 319 19.86 13.70 1.61
C LEU A 319 21.18 13.49 2.38
N PRO A 320 21.18 13.46 3.73
CA PRO A 320 22.40 13.46 4.53
C PRO A 320 23.15 12.11 4.52
N ALA A 321 22.46 11.02 4.21
CA ALA A 321 23.06 9.69 4.06
C ALA A 321 22.26 8.88 3.01
N PRO A 322 22.90 7.93 2.28
CA PRO A 322 22.32 7.27 1.12
C PRO A 322 21.33 6.14 1.48
N ARG A 323 20.67 6.24 2.61
CA ARG A 323 19.67 5.25 3.07
C ARG A 323 18.40 5.92 3.55
N ALA A 324 17.29 5.28 3.25
CA ALA A 324 15.95 5.65 3.74
C ALA A 324 15.33 4.49 4.49
N LEU A 325 14.66 4.81 5.62
CA LEU A 325 13.87 3.87 6.42
C LEU A 325 12.39 4.10 6.13
N VAL A 326 11.69 3.08 5.66
CA VAL A 326 10.24 3.07 5.46
C VAL A 326 9.59 2.18 6.50
N LEU A 327 8.53 2.66 7.14
CA LEU A 327 7.75 1.93 8.13
C LEU A 327 6.33 1.63 7.62
N ALA A 328 5.78 0.52 8.10
CA ALA A 328 4.38 0.17 7.93
C ALA A 328 3.87 -0.50 9.22
N CYS A 329 2.75 0.00 9.73
CA CYS A 329 2.18 -0.40 11.01
C CYS A 329 0.70 -0.78 10.82
N GLY A 330 0.41 -2.07 10.68
CA GLY A 330 -0.95 -2.57 10.61
C GLY A 330 -1.76 -2.24 11.86
N ALA A 331 -3.07 -2.07 11.72
CA ALA A 331 -3.96 -1.67 12.81
C ALA A 331 -4.02 -2.71 13.96
N ARG A 332 -3.67 -3.96 13.68
CA ARG A 332 -3.80 -5.07 14.63
C ARG A 332 -2.45 -5.56 15.19
N GLY A 333 -1.40 -4.75 15.11
CA GLY A 333 -0.11 -5.03 15.72
C GLY A 333 0.99 -5.49 14.75
N GLN A 334 0.68 -5.70 13.49
CA GLN A 334 1.68 -6.01 12.48
C GLN A 334 2.61 -4.80 12.27
N VAL A 335 3.90 -5.07 12.18
CA VAL A 335 4.91 -4.05 11.90
C VAL A 335 5.88 -4.57 10.86
N CYS A 336 6.15 -3.75 9.87
CA CYS A 336 7.22 -3.97 8.90
C CYS A 336 8.10 -2.72 8.81
N ALA A 337 9.42 -2.94 8.67
CA ALA A 337 10.40 -1.91 8.41
C ALA A 337 11.27 -2.33 7.22
N ALA A 338 11.62 -1.38 6.36
CA ALA A 338 12.52 -1.60 5.23
C ALA A 338 13.58 -0.50 5.15
N VAL A 339 14.83 -0.89 4.99
CA VAL A 339 15.95 0.00 4.69
C VAL A 339 16.24 -0.08 3.19
N LEU A 340 16.05 1.05 2.52
CA LEU A 340 16.41 1.22 1.11
C LEU A 340 17.75 1.94 1.01
N GLU A 341 18.62 1.50 0.10
CA GLU A 341 19.93 2.08 -0.14
C GLU A 341 20.08 2.44 -1.61
N GLY A 342 20.58 3.64 -1.89
CA GLY A 342 20.88 4.07 -3.25
C GLY A 342 22.01 3.21 -3.84
N ALA A 343 21.94 2.93 -5.15
CA ALA A 343 23.08 2.39 -5.86
C ALA A 343 24.23 3.40 -5.73
N GLY A 344 25.32 2.98 -5.13
CA GLY A 344 26.46 3.86 -4.89
C GLY A 344 26.90 4.56 -6.18
N THR A 345 27.09 5.86 -6.07
CA THR A 345 27.82 6.68 -7.07
C THR A 345 29.29 6.36 -7.04
#